data_a965fe9fdcb2cd5e0899f1c940ce73e8
#
_entry.id   a965fe9fdcb2cd5e0899f1c940ce73e8
#
_cell.length_a   1.000
_cell.length_b   1.000
_cell.length_c   1.000
_cell.angle_alpha   90.00
_cell.angle_beta   90.00
_cell.angle_gamma   90.00
#
_symmetry.space_group_name_H-M   'P 1'
#
loop_
_entity.id
_entity.type
_entity.pdbx_description
1 polymer ?
#
loop_
_entity_poly.entity_id
_entity_poly.type
_entity_poly.pdbx_seq_one_letter_code
_entity_poly.pdbx_strand_id
1 'polypeptide(L)'
;MPTDLAPPPMIDPAAPMIARTDRIVIDLPPPALAERLLSARLEDQIPETRGLPGVVGVTQLTPGEWGQAGARRMVHLSDGASATEQILENVPGERLRYQVWDYTTAAARPIAYAIGEFRYLPAGADRTEVVWTYAFRLRSDRFPGFLGPLGRWLLRVAFLDRAYAVLMRETLKAMKTYAEGLR
;
A
#
# COMPACT_ATOMS: atom_id res chain seq x y z
N MET A 1 -26.55 -11.86 2.46
CA MET A 1 -25.88 -12.35 3.67
C MET A 1 -24.64 -11.51 3.89
N PRO A 2 -24.48 -10.79 5.01
CA PRO A 2 -23.19 -10.19 5.28
C PRO A 2 -22.17 -11.32 5.43
N THR A 3 -21.19 -11.37 4.57
CA THR A 3 -20.04 -12.25 4.70
C THR A 3 -19.37 -11.84 6.01
N ASP A 4 -19.28 -12.78 6.95
CA ASP A 4 -18.59 -12.55 8.23
C ASP A 4 -17.10 -12.36 7.95
N LEU A 5 -16.74 -11.08 7.69
CA LEU A 5 -15.38 -10.70 7.36
C LEU A 5 -14.53 -10.86 8.62
N ALA A 6 -13.50 -11.69 8.56
CA ALA A 6 -12.53 -11.80 9.63
C ALA A 6 -12.01 -10.40 10.04
N PRO A 7 -11.89 -10.14 11.34
CA PRO A 7 -11.36 -8.86 11.80
C PRO A 7 -9.91 -8.67 11.30
N PRO A 8 -9.50 -7.41 11.02
CA PRO A 8 -8.12 -7.14 10.66
C PRO A 8 -7.18 -7.51 11.82
N PRO A 9 -5.93 -7.90 11.55
CA PRO A 9 -4.92 -8.06 12.58
C PRO A 9 -4.79 -6.79 13.42
N MET A 10 -4.72 -6.95 14.74
CA MET A 10 -4.52 -5.82 15.65
C MET A 10 -3.15 -5.18 15.38
N ILE A 11 -3.15 -3.86 15.20
CA ILE A 11 -1.92 -3.09 15.02
C ILE A 11 -1.31 -2.82 16.40
N ASP A 12 -0.11 -3.36 16.63
CA ASP A 12 0.69 -3.04 17.81
C ASP A 12 1.67 -1.91 17.44
N PRO A 13 1.50 -0.69 17.97
CA PRO A 13 2.37 0.43 17.65
C PRO A 13 3.81 0.25 18.15
N ALA A 14 4.04 -0.61 19.15
CA ALA A 14 5.37 -0.94 19.67
C ALA A 14 6.07 -2.05 18.86
N ALA A 15 5.34 -2.73 17.98
CA ALA A 15 5.88 -3.83 17.23
C ALA A 15 6.91 -3.36 16.19
N PRO A 16 8.09 -4.00 16.11
CA PRO A 16 9.09 -3.62 15.12
C PRO A 16 8.59 -3.94 13.70
N MET A 17 8.63 -2.93 12.85
CA MET A 17 8.28 -3.03 11.43
C MET A 17 9.50 -2.78 10.56
N ILE A 18 9.43 -3.24 9.31
CA ILE A 18 10.44 -2.97 8.29
C ILE A 18 9.79 -2.03 7.29
N ALA A 19 10.25 -0.81 7.20
CA ALA A 19 9.65 0.22 6.37
C ALA A 19 10.59 0.68 5.24
N ARG A 20 9.95 1.07 4.12
CA ARG A 20 10.56 1.81 3.03
C ARG A 20 9.72 3.04 2.74
N THR A 21 10.40 4.13 2.38
CA THR A 21 9.77 5.38 1.95
C THR A 21 10.34 5.78 0.59
N ASP A 22 9.48 6.03 -0.36
CA ASP A 22 9.80 6.64 -1.65
C ASP A 22 8.93 7.89 -1.84
N ARG A 23 9.34 8.79 -2.74
CA ARG A 23 8.68 10.08 -2.95
C ARG A 23 8.72 10.52 -4.40
N ILE A 24 7.75 11.34 -4.77
CA ILE A 24 7.66 11.95 -6.10
C ILE A 24 6.97 13.33 -6.00
N VAL A 25 7.33 14.25 -6.88
CA VAL A 25 6.59 15.52 -7.03
C VAL A 25 5.63 15.41 -8.21
N ILE A 26 4.39 15.82 -7.98
CA ILE A 26 3.27 15.82 -8.97
C ILE A 26 2.75 17.24 -9.10
N ASP A 27 2.47 17.66 -10.33
CA ASP A 27 2.02 19.02 -10.66
C ASP A 27 0.50 19.15 -10.48
N LEU A 28 0.05 19.04 -9.22
CA LEU A 28 -1.30 19.30 -8.73
C LEU A 28 -1.24 19.71 -7.25
N PRO A 29 -2.13 20.62 -6.78
CA PRO A 29 -2.20 20.95 -5.35
C PRO A 29 -2.71 19.77 -4.52
N PRO A 30 -2.31 19.65 -3.22
CA PRO A 30 -2.55 18.46 -2.41
C PRO A 30 -4.01 17.99 -2.34
N PRO A 31 -5.03 18.84 -2.12
CA PRO A 31 -6.42 18.37 -2.05
C PRO A 31 -6.90 17.76 -3.38
N ALA A 32 -6.63 18.42 -4.49
CA ALA A 32 -7.04 17.96 -5.82
C ALA A 32 -6.32 16.65 -6.21
N LEU A 33 -5.03 16.54 -5.86
CA LEU A 33 -4.27 15.32 -6.09
C LEU A 33 -4.82 14.15 -5.28
N ALA A 34 -5.05 14.34 -3.98
CA ALA A 34 -5.56 13.29 -3.11
C ALA A 34 -6.93 12.76 -3.57
N GLU A 35 -7.85 13.66 -3.94
CA GLU A 35 -9.15 13.31 -4.51
C GLU A 35 -9.01 12.53 -5.81
N ARG A 36 -8.16 13.00 -6.73
CA ARG A 36 -7.93 12.36 -8.03
C ARG A 36 -7.33 10.96 -7.89
N LEU A 37 -6.36 10.77 -7.01
CA LEU A 37 -5.76 9.46 -6.76
C LEU A 37 -6.71 8.51 -6.03
N LEU A 38 -7.55 9.01 -5.13
CA LEU A 38 -8.53 8.20 -4.41
C LEU A 38 -9.63 7.67 -5.33
N SER A 39 -10.05 8.46 -6.32
CA SER A 39 -11.06 8.09 -7.32
C SER A 39 -10.51 7.25 -8.48
N ALA A 40 -9.20 7.17 -8.62
CA ALA A 40 -8.57 6.38 -9.67
C ALA A 40 -8.73 4.88 -9.42
N ARG A 41 -8.82 4.11 -10.51
CA ARG A 41 -8.77 2.64 -10.42
C ARG A 41 -7.42 2.21 -9.91
N LEU A 42 -7.39 1.26 -8.96
CA LEU A 42 -6.14 0.81 -8.34
C LEU A 42 -5.22 0.10 -9.35
N GLU A 43 -5.81 -0.61 -10.30
CA GLU A 43 -5.10 -1.29 -11.39
C GLU A 43 -4.36 -0.32 -12.33
N ASP A 44 -4.79 0.93 -12.41
CA ASP A 44 -4.09 1.97 -13.17
C ASP A 44 -2.90 2.57 -12.39
N GLN A 45 -2.86 2.35 -11.08
CA GLN A 45 -1.84 2.91 -10.19
C GLN A 45 -0.72 1.92 -9.86
N ILE A 46 -1.02 0.61 -9.74
CA ILE A 46 -0.06 -0.41 -9.30
C ILE A 46 0.24 -1.39 -10.46
N PRO A 47 1.22 -1.05 -11.30
CA PRO A 47 1.59 -1.89 -12.44
C PRO A 47 2.33 -3.16 -12.00
N GLU A 48 2.29 -4.18 -12.83
CA GLU A 48 3.18 -5.32 -12.71
C GLU A 48 4.63 -4.90 -12.93
N THR A 49 5.54 -5.45 -12.13
CA THR A 49 6.98 -5.20 -12.22
C THR A 49 7.74 -6.52 -12.27
N ARG A 50 9.02 -6.45 -12.64
CA ARG A 50 9.86 -7.63 -12.63
C ARG A 50 10.01 -8.17 -11.20
N GLY A 51 9.28 -9.23 -10.89
CA GLY A 51 9.32 -9.96 -9.61
C GLY A 51 8.17 -9.69 -8.65
N LEU A 52 7.25 -8.78 -8.99
CA LEU A 52 6.02 -8.58 -8.22
C LEU A 52 4.81 -8.37 -9.15
N PRO A 53 3.67 -9.02 -8.85
CA PRO A 53 2.45 -8.86 -9.62
C PRO A 53 1.89 -7.43 -9.48
N GLY A 54 1.22 -6.97 -10.53
CA GLY A 54 0.41 -5.76 -10.51
C GLY A 54 -1.00 -6.03 -9.97
N VAL A 55 -1.76 -4.96 -9.77
CA VAL A 55 -3.18 -5.07 -9.46
C VAL A 55 -3.98 -5.19 -10.73
N VAL A 56 -4.96 -6.11 -10.75
CA VAL A 56 -5.86 -6.35 -11.90
C VAL A 56 -7.32 -6.05 -11.57
N GLY A 57 -7.63 -5.70 -10.34
CA GLY A 57 -8.97 -5.30 -9.92
C GLY A 57 -9.14 -5.30 -8.42
N VAL A 58 -10.29 -4.83 -7.98
CA VAL A 58 -10.69 -4.81 -6.57
C VAL A 58 -12.13 -5.29 -6.41
N THR A 59 -12.43 -5.92 -5.28
CA THR A 59 -13.80 -6.26 -4.84
C THR A 59 -14.07 -5.54 -3.53
N GLN A 60 -15.09 -4.67 -3.50
CA GLN A 60 -15.51 -3.99 -2.27
C GLN A 60 -16.10 -5.01 -1.29
N LEU A 61 -15.63 -5.00 -0.05
CA LEU A 61 -16.04 -5.93 1.01
C LEU A 61 -16.98 -5.30 2.04
N THR A 62 -16.95 -3.97 2.17
CA THR A 62 -17.85 -3.22 3.06
C THR A 62 -18.75 -2.29 2.27
N PRO A 63 -19.95 -1.96 2.75
CA PRO A 63 -20.79 -0.92 2.17
C PRO A 63 -20.09 0.47 2.23
N GLY A 64 -20.47 1.35 1.31
CA GLY A 64 -19.96 2.71 1.25
C GLY A 64 -18.81 2.89 0.24
N GLU A 65 -18.33 4.12 0.14
CA GLU A 65 -17.28 4.48 -0.80
C GLU A 65 -15.88 4.17 -0.24
N TRP A 66 -14.97 3.83 -1.14
CA TRP A 66 -13.56 3.72 -0.78
C TRP A 66 -13.02 5.09 -0.37
N GLY A 67 -12.24 5.13 0.71
CA GLY A 67 -11.70 6.36 1.28
C GLY A 67 -12.24 6.70 2.68
N GLN A 68 -13.33 6.08 3.10
CA GLN A 68 -13.81 6.21 4.48
C GLN A 68 -13.04 5.28 5.41
N ALA A 69 -12.72 5.75 6.63
CA ALA A 69 -12.11 4.90 7.65
C ALA A 69 -12.97 3.67 7.93
N GLY A 70 -12.35 2.48 7.93
CA GLY A 70 -13.04 1.20 8.06
C GLY A 70 -13.50 0.57 6.74
N ALA A 71 -13.49 1.30 5.62
CA ALA A 71 -13.79 0.74 4.30
C ALA A 71 -12.78 -0.37 3.96
N ARG A 72 -13.28 -1.54 3.50
CA ARG A 72 -12.48 -2.70 3.14
C ARG A 72 -12.69 -3.11 1.71
N ARG A 73 -11.61 -3.56 1.07
CA ARG A 73 -11.65 -4.19 -0.26
C ARG A 73 -10.69 -5.37 -0.33
N MET A 74 -10.97 -6.30 -1.22
CA MET A 74 -10.04 -7.31 -1.67
C MET A 74 -9.33 -6.80 -2.92
N VAL A 75 -8.01 -6.85 -2.93
CA VAL A 75 -7.16 -6.48 -4.06
C VAL A 75 -6.77 -7.76 -4.79
N HIS A 76 -7.03 -7.83 -6.09
CA HIS A 76 -6.69 -8.97 -6.94
C HIS A 76 -5.41 -8.68 -7.70
N LEU A 77 -4.49 -9.64 -7.71
CA LEU A 77 -3.17 -9.53 -8.32
C LEU A 77 -3.07 -10.32 -9.62
N SER A 78 -2.17 -9.91 -10.51
CA SER A 78 -2.00 -10.50 -11.86
C SER A 78 -1.53 -11.97 -11.83
N ASP A 79 -0.96 -12.44 -10.71
CA ASP A 79 -0.57 -13.83 -10.50
C ASP A 79 -1.70 -14.72 -9.93
N GLY A 80 -2.92 -14.18 -9.82
CA GLY A 80 -4.09 -14.84 -9.24
C GLY A 80 -4.16 -14.79 -7.71
N ALA A 81 -3.16 -14.20 -7.05
CA ALA A 81 -3.21 -13.97 -5.61
C ALA A 81 -4.10 -12.78 -5.25
N SER A 82 -4.37 -12.62 -3.95
CA SER A 82 -5.13 -11.50 -3.40
C SER A 82 -4.60 -11.06 -2.04
N ALA A 83 -5.04 -9.88 -1.61
CA ALA A 83 -4.84 -9.37 -0.27
C ALA A 83 -6.07 -8.55 0.16
N THR A 84 -6.33 -8.47 1.44
CA THR A 84 -7.38 -7.62 2.00
C THR A 84 -6.78 -6.28 2.42
N GLU A 85 -7.46 -5.19 2.11
CA GLU A 85 -7.05 -3.84 2.44
C GLU A 85 -8.15 -3.08 3.18
N GLN A 86 -7.77 -2.29 4.20
CA GLN A 86 -8.69 -1.44 4.95
C GLN A 86 -8.10 -0.04 5.12
N ILE A 87 -8.92 0.99 4.91
CA ILE A 87 -8.58 2.36 5.28
C ILE A 87 -8.58 2.49 6.81
N LEU A 88 -7.47 2.94 7.36
CA LEU A 88 -7.33 3.27 8.78
C LEU A 88 -7.68 4.73 9.04
N GLU A 89 -7.23 5.61 8.16
CA GLU A 89 -7.41 7.06 8.28
C GLU A 89 -7.31 7.70 6.89
N ASN A 90 -8.16 8.69 6.64
CA ASN A 90 -8.07 9.55 5.47
C ASN A 90 -8.33 10.99 5.89
N VAL A 91 -7.31 11.83 5.83
CA VAL A 91 -7.39 13.28 5.98
C VAL A 91 -7.16 13.87 4.58
N PRO A 92 -8.23 14.32 3.91
CA PRO A 92 -8.17 14.75 2.52
C PRO A 92 -7.08 15.80 2.26
N GLY A 93 -6.21 15.54 1.28
CA GLY A 93 -5.10 16.43 0.94
C GLY A 93 -3.90 16.43 1.90
N GLU A 94 -3.95 15.66 2.97
CA GLU A 94 -2.87 15.57 3.96
C GLU A 94 -2.30 14.16 4.09
N ARG A 95 -3.18 13.16 4.37
CA ARG A 95 -2.74 11.81 4.69
C ARG A 95 -3.79 10.75 4.40
N LEU A 96 -3.34 9.65 3.82
CA LEU A 96 -4.10 8.41 3.70
C LEU A 96 -3.30 7.28 4.32
N ARG A 97 -3.88 6.57 5.33
CA ARG A 97 -3.29 5.37 5.94
C ARG A 97 -4.19 4.17 5.73
N TYR A 98 -3.59 3.03 5.43
CA TYR A 98 -4.31 1.78 5.21
C TYR A 98 -3.50 0.59 5.71
N GLN A 99 -4.20 -0.48 6.06
CA GLN A 99 -3.63 -1.76 6.45
C GLN A 99 -3.91 -2.78 5.36
N VAL A 100 -2.93 -3.66 5.11
CA VAL A 100 -3.05 -4.77 4.15
C VAL A 100 -2.67 -6.07 4.85
N TRP A 101 -3.49 -7.09 4.70
CA TRP A 101 -3.28 -8.41 5.31
C TRP A 101 -3.93 -9.51 4.46
N ASP A 102 -3.91 -10.74 4.95
CA ASP A 102 -4.54 -11.90 4.30
C ASP A 102 -4.02 -12.15 2.88
N TYR A 103 -2.71 -12.03 2.73
CA TYR A 103 -2.06 -12.31 1.46
C TYR A 103 -2.16 -13.79 1.12
N THR A 104 -2.71 -14.13 -0.06
CA THR A 104 -2.85 -15.52 -0.50
C THR A 104 -1.59 -16.06 -1.17
N THR A 105 -0.66 -15.21 -1.60
CA THR A 105 0.61 -15.64 -2.17
C THR A 105 1.52 -16.33 -1.15
N ALA A 106 2.16 -17.42 -1.56
CA ALA A 106 3.07 -18.17 -0.70
C ALA A 106 4.29 -17.34 -0.25
N ALA A 107 4.76 -16.41 -1.07
CA ALA A 107 5.88 -15.54 -0.75
C ALA A 107 5.58 -14.56 0.41
N ALA A 108 4.33 -14.22 0.64
CA ALA A 108 3.93 -13.34 1.73
C ALA A 108 3.56 -14.05 3.05
N ARG A 109 3.66 -15.38 3.12
CA ARG A 109 3.41 -16.16 4.36
C ARG A 109 4.15 -15.65 5.60
N PRO A 110 5.37 -15.07 5.51
CA PRO A 110 6.05 -14.47 6.66
C PRO A 110 5.44 -13.16 7.14
N ILE A 111 4.57 -12.53 6.36
CA ILE A 111 4.01 -11.21 6.63
C ILE A 111 2.71 -11.38 7.42
N ALA A 112 2.61 -10.72 8.57
CA ALA A 112 1.38 -10.68 9.35
C ALA A 112 0.42 -9.63 8.77
N TYR A 113 0.94 -8.45 8.51
CA TYR A 113 0.23 -7.34 7.86
C TYR A 113 1.25 -6.29 7.38
N ALA A 114 0.78 -5.37 6.57
CA ALA A 114 1.52 -4.17 6.20
C ALA A 114 0.68 -2.92 6.49
N ILE A 115 1.36 -1.79 6.67
CA ILE A 115 0.76 -0.46 6.78
C ILE A 115 1.32 0.40 5.66
N GLY A 116 0.43 0.93 4.83
CA GLY A 116 0.76 1.95 3.85
C GLY A 116 0.33 3.33 4.35
N GLU A 117 1.15 4.34 4.09
CA GLU A 117 0.84 5.73 4.38
C GLU A 117 1.28 6.61 3.22
N PHE A 118 0.34 7.35 2.66
CA PHE A 118 0.62 8.48 1.78
C PHE A 118 0.50 9.77 2.56
N ARG A 119 1.50 10.65 2.40
CA ARG A 119 1.44 12.04 2.87
C ARG A 119 1.56 12.96 1.66
N TYR A 120 0.71 13.97 1.62
CA TYR A 120 0.62 14.96 0.55
C TYR A 120 1.17 16.29 1.07
N LEU A 121 2.42 16.61 0.74
CA LEU A 121 3.11 17.80 1.24
C LEU A 121 3.14 18.88 0.13
N PRO A 122 2.75 20.13 0.43
CA PRO A 122 2.89 21.22 -0.53
C PRO A 122 4.35 21.39 -1.00
N ALA A 123 4.58 21.43 -2.31
CA ALA A 123 5.89 21.60 -2.93
C ALA A 123 5.93 22.80 -3.87
N GLY A 124 5.17 23.83 -3.56
CA GLY A 124 4.92 25.06 -4.34
C GLY A 124 3.43 25.34 -4.46
N ALA A 125 3.04 26.34 -5.26
CA ALA A 125 1.64 26.77 -5.37
C ALA A 125 0.72 25.66 -5.92
N ASP A 126 1.16 24.94 -6.95
CA ASP A 126 0.36 23.95 -7.68
C ASP A 126 1.05 22.59 -7.74
N ARG A 127 1.88 22.26 -6.75
CA ARG A 127 2.63 21.02 -6.72
C ARG A 127 2.55 20.33 -5.36
N THR A 128 2.58 19.00 -5.38
CA THR A 128 2.58 18.15 -4.18
C THR A 128 3.77 17.22 -4.20
N GLU A 129 4.54 17.17 -3.12
CA GLU A 129 5.42 16.04 -2.83
C GLU A 129 4.58 14.93 -2.21
N VAL A 130 4.42 13.84 -2.92
CA VAL A 130 3.82 12.60 -2.40
C VAL A 130 4.93 11.79 -1.73
N VAL A 131 4.79 11.55 -0.44
CA VAL A 131 5.67 10.69 0.35
C VAL A 131 4.92 9.42 0.68
N TRP A 132 5.33 8.29 0.10
CA TRP A 132 4.72 6.99 0.34
C TRP A 132 5.64 6.13 1.22
N THR A 133 5.15 5.80 2.41
CA THR A 133 5.80 4.86 3.32
C THR A 133 5.01 3.55 3.36
N TYR A 134 5.72 2.43 3.20
CA TYR A 134 5.14 1.11 3.32
C TYR A 134 5.94 0.28 4.32
N ALA A 135 5.27 -0.24 5.33
CA ALA A 135 5.89 -0.92 6.46
C ALA A 135 5.30 -2.33 6.64
N PHE A 136 6.15 -3.34 6.73
CA PHE A 136 5.78 -4.74 6.92
C PHE A 136 5.99 -5.20 8.36
N ARG A 137 5.00 -5.86 8.92
CA ARG A 137 5.09 -6.64 10.16
C ARG A 137 5.36 -8.11 9.83
N LEU A 138 6.47 -8.64 10.31
CA LEU A 138 6.75 -10.08 10.19
C LEU A 138 6.04 -10.89 11.28
N ARG A 139 5.63 -12.07 10.92
CA ARG A 139 5.19 -13.12 11.86
C ARG A 139 6.40 -13.69 12.59
N SER A 140 6.33 -13.74 13.92
CA SER A 140 7.42 -14.28 14.75
C SER A 140 7.54 -15.81 14.70
N ASP A 141 6.48 -16.50 14.25
CA ASP A 141 6.42 -17.96 14.11
C ASP A 141 6.88 -18.47 12.72
N ARG A 142 7.28 -17.57 11.81
CA ARG A 142 7.66 -17.91 10.43
C ARG A 142 9.05 -17.36 10.09
N PHE A 143 9.77 -18.10 9.21
CA PHE A 143 11.01 -17.58 8.61
C PHE A 143 10.70 -16.42 7.68
N PRO A 144 11.45 -15.31 7.70
CA PRO A 144 12.62 -15.03 8.55
C PRO A 144 12.27 -14.38 9.91
N GLY A 145 11.00 -14.18 10.24
CA GLY A 145 10.57 -13.39 11.39
C GLY A 145 11.01 -13.92 12.74
N PHE A 146 11.11 -15.25 12.91
CA PHE A 146 11.61 -15.86 14.16
C PHE A 146 13.10 -15.54 14.44
N LEU A 147 13.85 -15.06 13.44
CA LEU A 147 15.23 -14.59 13.61
C LEU A 147 15.31 -13.17 14.19
N GLY A 148 14.18 -12.55 14.53
CA GLY A 148 14.14 -11.24 15.14
C GLY A 148 14.80 -10.14 14.27
N PRO A 149 15.79 -9.40 14.81
CA PRO A 149 16.47 -8.32 14.06
C PRO A 149 17.15 -8.81 12.76
N LEU A 150 17.76 -9.99 12.79
CA LEU A 150 18.42 -10.58 11.63
C LEU A 150 17.40 -10.90 10.53
N GLY A 151 16.24 -11.45 10.90
CA GLY A 151 15.17 -11.75 9.95
C GLY A 151 14.62 -10.47 9.28
N ARG A 152 14.49 -9.39 10.03
CA ARG A 152 14.10 -8.08 9.49
C ARG A 152 15.15 -7.54 8.50
N TRP A 153 16.43 -7.65 8.85
CA TRP A 153 17.52 -7.25 7.95
C TRP A 153 17.52 -8.08 6.66
N LEU A 154 17.36 -9.39 6.75
CA LEU A 154 17.26 -10.28 5.58
C LEU A 154 16.11 -9.87 4.65
N LEU A 155 14.89 -9.63 5.19
CA LEU A 155 13.77 -9.21 4.38
C LEU A 155 14.02 -7.84 3.74
N ARG A 156 14.65 -6.91 4.46
CA ARG A 156 15.01 -5.60 3.89
C ARG A 156 15.90 -5.77 2.67
N VAL A 157 17.03 -6.46 2.81
CA VAL A 157 18.03 -6.57 1.74
C VAL A 157 17.55 -7.44 0.57
N ALA A 158 16.86 -8.55 0.86
CA ALA A 158 16.45 -9.48 -0.19
C ALA A 158 15.19 -9.03 -0.95
N PHE A 159 14.29 -8.31 -0.30
CA PHE A 159 12.97 -8.00 -0.84
C PHE A 159 12.71 -6.48 -0.91
N LEU A 160 12.79 -5.78 0.24
CA LEU A 160 12.33 -4.40 0.34
C LEU A 160 13.16 -3.42 -0.51
N ASP A 161 14.48 -3.57 -0.45
CA ASP A 161 15.41 -2.69 -1.19
C ASP A 161 15.64 -3.14 -2.64
N ARG A 162 14.99 -4.21 -3.08
CA ARG A 162 15.08 -4.75 -4.44
C ARG A 162 13.73 -4.71 -5.16
N ALA A 163 12.98 -5.81 -5.14
CA ALA A 163 11.74 -5.95 -5.89
C ALA A 163 10.69 -4.92 -5.44
N TYR A 164 10.52 -4.74 -4.11
CA TYR A 164 9.52 -3.82 -3.60
C TYR A 164 9.89 -2.34 -3.86
N ALA A 165 11.17 -2.00 -3.84
CA ALA A 165 11.66 -0.69 -4.22
C ALA A 165 11.35 -0.32 -5.69
N VAL A 166 11.40 -1.31 -6.58
CA VAL A 166 11.01 -1.11 -7.98
C VAL A 166 9.50 -0.87 -8.06
N LEU A 167 8.70 -1.72 -7.42
CA LEU A 167 7.24 -1.57 -7.39
C LEU A 167 6.84 -0.18 -6.88
N MET A 168 7.38 0.27 -5.74
CA MET A 168 7.04 1.58 -5.18
C MET A 168 7.33 2.73 -6.15
N ARG A 169 8.50 2.70 -6.81
CA ARG A 169 8.85 3.75 -7.78
C ARG A 169 7.97 3.74 -9.01
N GLU A 170 7.67 2.56 -9.57
CA GLU A 170 6.80 2.45 -10.75
C GLU A 170 5.35 2.82 -10.41
N THR A 171 4.86 2.47 -9.23
CA THR A 171 3.56 2.92 -8.71
C THR A 171 3.49 4.45 -8.62
N LEU A 172 4.48 5.08 -7.99
CA LEU A 172 4.52 6.56 -7.90
C LEU A 172 4.58 7.23 -9.27
N LYS A 173 5.32 6.66 -10.23
CA LYS A 173 5.34 7.15 -11.62
C LYS A 173 3.98 6.99 -12.32
N ALA A 174 3.31 5.85 -12.15
CA ALA A 174 1.98 5.62 -12.69
C ALA A 174 0.96 6.61 -12.10
N MET A 175 1.01 6.84 -10.78
CA MET A 175 0.19 7.85 -10.11
C MET A 175 0.43 9.26 -10.69
N LYS A 176 1.70 9.64 -10.91
CA LYS A 176 2.05 10.93 -11.53
C LYS A 176 1.48 11.03 -12.94
N THR A 177 1.73 10.03 -13.78
CA THR A 177 1.23 10.01 -15.17
C THR A 177 -0.29 10.12 -15.22
N TYR A 178 -0.99 9.39 -14.36
CA TYR A 178 -2.45 9.47 -14.26
C TYR A 178 -2.91 10.85 -13.78
N ALA A 179 -2.30 11.36 -12.71
CA ALA A 179 -2.70 12.62 -12.09
C ALA A 179 -2.47 13.82 -13.00
N GLU A 180 -1.41 13.83 -13.78
CA GLU A 180 -1.08 14.92 -14.72
C GLU A 180 -1.79 14.79 -16.09
N GLY A 181 -2.58 13.72 -16.28
CA GLY A 181 -3.33 13.52 -17.52
C GLY A 181 -2.45 13.19 -18.73
N LEU A 182 -1.30 12.57 -18.50
CA LEU A 182 -0.30 12.21 -19.53
C LEU A 182 -0.61 10.87 -20.24
N ARG A 183 -1.84 10.35 -20.13
CA ARG A 183 -2.33 9.15 -20.82
C ARG A 183 -3.31 9.51 -21.93
#